data_2cd6cead822757fba061c0b37d575e5a
#
_entry.id   2cd6cead822757fba061c0b37d575e5a
#
_cell.length_a   1.000
_cell.length_b   1.000
_cell.length_c   1.000
_cell.angle_alpha   90.00
_cell.angle_beta   90.00
_cell.angle_gamma   90.00
#
_symmetry.space_group_name_H-M   'P 1'
#
loop_
_entity.id
_entity.type
_entity.pdbx_description
1 polymer ?
#
loop_
_entity_poly.entity_id
_entity_poly.type
_entity_poly.pdbx_seq_one_letter_code
_entity_poly.pdbx_strand_id
1 'polypeptide(L)'
;RPNNQNQSRRQGQQRSQRPRQNTTAYPTNGSRPRNGQRPQNVQSARRPQSGGRYRPPEANLRSPARREGRKKRRLTRAAVRRRRAIRRLTALALLLCVIGVGVYLTVTMLFKINTLEVAVDGEVVQEVGGYSSAEILQALGVHAEENIFSFDPAEKAAALEKQFPLLENIRVERDYPNTVVVRTNAATAVYAMQTSGGWLSLSAGLKILDKDSAQPDLIILCGGEPVSTTPGTQLEFETGPSSASSDSAASDSTASSEAGPPTDKRIESLNTLLTALDSSELGADVTRIEFEDPEQMAFLYQGRISVLLGTLNELDYKLRLAKYVLLNEDGKGCSPTDTGMLDLSHLSASSSRKFRFAHGEPTLP
;
A
#
# COMPACT_ATOMS: atom_id res chain seq x y z
N ARG A 1 -53.72 29.09 12.93
CA ARG A 1 -53.35 30.52 12.70
C ARG A 1 -52.30 30.96 13.69
N PRO A 2 -51.39 31.84 13.32
CA PRO A 2 -50.75 32.00 12.03
C PRO A 2 -49.24 32.30 12.14
N ASN A 3 -48.64 32.33 10.96
CA ASN A 3 -47.70 33.39 10.54
C ASN A 3 -46.26 33.28 11.01
N ASN A 4 -45.28 33.49 10.25
CA ASN A 4 -44.96 34.37 9.14
C ASN A 4 -43.67 33.93 8.49
N GLN A 5 -43.63 33.83 7.22
CA GLN A 5 -43.09 34.79 6.24
C GLN A 5 -41.58 34.92 6.20
N ASN A 6 -41.12 34.53 5.01
CA ASN A 6 -40.33 35.37 4.09
C ASN A 6 -38.83 35.49 4.46
N GLN A 7 -37.93 35.34 3.57
CA GLN A 7 -37.79 35.91 2.21
C GLN A 7 -36.59 35.26 1.50
N SER A 8 -36.88 34.94 0.28
CA SER A 8 -35.96 34.89 -0.85
C SER A 8 -35.01 36.09 -0.89
N ARG A 9 -33.77 35.90 -1.32
CA ARG A 9 -33.20 36.68 -2.44
C ARG A 9 -31.72 36.31 -2.73
N ARG A 10 -31.56 35.92 -3.98
CA ARG A 10 -30.63 36.43 -5.02
C ARG A 10 -29.13 36.12 -4.82
N GLN A 11 -28.66 35.24 -5.69
CA GLN A 11 -27.77 35.58 -6.82
C GLN A 11 -26.64 36.57 -6.49
N GLY A 12 -25.44 36.07 -6.62
CA GLY A 12 -24.25 36.88 -6.72
C GLY A 12 -23.09 36.03 -7.25
N GLN A 13 -23.03 35.87 -8.56
CA GLN A 13 -21.81 35.53 -9.25
C GLN A 13 -20.78 36.62 -8.96
N GLN A 14 -19.67 36.26 -8.33
CA GLN A 14 -18.47 37.07 -8.39
C GLN A 14 -17.30 36.23 -8.87
N ARG A 15 -16.94 36.46 -10.11
CA ARG A 15 -15.65 36.24 -10.73
C ARG A 15 -14.59 36.88 -9.84
N SER A 16 -13.74 36.12 -9.22
CA SER A 16 -12.51 36.63 -8.65
C SER A 16 -11.45 36.71 -9.72
N GLN A 17 -11.08 37.91 -10.00
CA GLN A 17 -9.96 38.34 -10.83
C GLN A 17 -8.64 37.95 -10.14
N ARG A 18 -7.74 37.38 -10.92
CA ARG A 18 -6.33 37.24 -10.57
C ARG A 18 -5.69 38.62 -10.37
N PRO A 19 -4.90 38.84 -9.34
CA PRO A 19 -4.01 39.98 -9.29
C PRO A 19 -2.81 39.74 -10.21
N ARG A 20 -2.61 40.70 -11.10
CA ARG A 20 -1.41 40.86 -11.93
C ARG A 20 -0.21 41.16 -11.02
N GLN A 21 0.88 40.50 -11.26
CA GLN A 21 2.19 40.79 -10.71
C GLN A 21 2.61 42.22 -11.12
N ASN A 22 2.88 43.04 -10.14
CA ASN A 22 3.56 44.31 -10.28
C ASN A 22 5.06 44.07 -10.48
N THR A 23 5.52 44.30 -11.66
CA THR A 23 6.91 44.58 -11.97
C THR A 23 7.31 45.92 -11.33
N THR A 24 8.05 45.85 -10.27
CA THR A 24 8.74 47.02 -9.74
C THR A 24 9.98 47.32 -10.56
N ALA A 25 9.92 48.45 -11.18
CA ALA A 25 10.97 49.09 -11.94
C ALA A 25 12.24 49.35 -11.11
N TYR A 26 13.37 49.19 -11.79
CA TYR A 26 14.68 49.70 -11.35
C TYR A 26 14.67 51.22 -11.32
N PRO A 27 15.23 51.92 -10.33
CA PRO A 27 15.53 53.29 -10.44
C PRO A 27 16.89 53.47 -11.16
N THR A 28 16.82 53.98 -12.35
CA THR A 28 17.89 54.71 -13.02
C THR A 28 18.04 56.07 -12.36
N ASN A 29 19.16 56.33 -11.75
CA ASN A 29 19.73 57.65 -11.55
C ASN A 29 21.24 57.45 -11.67
N GLY A 30 21.90 57.92 -12.67
CA GLY A 30 21.86 59.22 -13.28
C GLY A 30 22.73 60.12 -12.45
N SER A 31 23.98 60.19 -12.79
CA SER A 31 24.77 61.40 -12.71
C SER A 31 26.23 61.07 -12.97
N ARG A 32 26.67 61.25 -14.20
CA ARG A 32 28.06 61.62 -14.52
C ARG A 32 28.27 63.06 -14.09
N PRO A 33 29.38 63.37 -13.50
CA PRO A 33 30.06 64.60 -13.83
C PRO A 33 31.24 64.33 -14.76
N ARG A 34 31.18 64.99 -15.84
CA ARG A 34 32.19 65.24 -16.84
C ARG A 34 32.95 66.52 -16.31
N ASN A 35 34.24 66.41 -16.10
CA ASN A 35 35.24 67.46 -16.23
C ASN A 35 36.54 66.73 -16.02
N GLY A 36 37.41 66.69 -16.94
CA GLY A 36 37.93 67.75 -17.77
C GLY A 36 39.23 68.15 -17.12
N GLN A 37 40.24 67.68 -17.70
CA GLN A 37 41.41 68.55 -17.97
C GLN A 37 42.68 67.69 -18.12
N ARG A 38 43.08 67.63 -19.33
CA ARG A 38 44.39 67.32 -19.80
C ARG A 38 45.21 68.64 -19.56
N PRO A 39 46.40 68.59 -19.09
CA PRO A 39 47.35 69.54 -19.52
C PRO A 39 48.29 68.99 -20.58
N GLN A 40 48.28 69.69 -21.67
CA GLN A 40 49.28 69.64 -22.68
C GLN A 40 50.53 70.33 -22.14
N ASN A 41 51.65 69.75 -22.54
CA ASN A 41 52.74 70.47 -23.17
C ASN A 41 53.53 71.46 -22.35
N VAL A 42 54.78 71.23 -22.29
CA VAL A 42 55.77 72.32 -22.70
C VAL A 42 57.06 71.63 -23.12
N GLN A 43 57.44 71.97 -24.30
CA GLN A 43 58.77 71.89 -24.94
C GLN A 43 59.85 72.59 -24.14
N SER A 44 60.98 72.09 -24.30
CA SER A 44 62.19 72.86 -24.80
C SER A 44 63.45 72.14 -24.37
N ALA A 45 64.14 71.69 -25.35
CA ALA A 45 65.27 72.29 -25.99
C ALA A 45 66.49 72.43 -25.06
N ARG A 46 67.48 71.72 -25.39
CA ARG A 46 68.79 72.17 -25.79
C ARG A 46 69.85 71.07 -25.66
N ARG A 47 70.40 70.73 -26.79
CA ARG A 47 71.80 70.25 -26.89
C ARG A 47 72.76 71.30 -26.43
N PRO A 48 73.92 70.89 -25.98
CA PRO A 48 75.10 71.08 -26.84
C PRO A 48 76.02 69.87 -26.87
N GLN A 49 76.78 69.91 -27.93
CA GLN A 49 77.88 69.05 -28.34
C GLN A 49 79.07 69.19 -27.42
N SER A 50 79.86 68.23 -27.40
CA SER A 50 81.29 68.13 -27.75
C SER A 50 81.98 67.11 -26.84
N GLY A 51 82.63 66.27 -27.46
CA GLY A 51 84.02 66.18 -27.69
C GLY A 51 84.70 65.10 -26.91
N GLY A 52 85.44 64.29 -27.64
CA GLY A 52 86.52 63.61 -26.97
C GLY A 52 86.63 62.14 -27.20
N ARG A 53 87.37 61.81 -28.21
CA ARG A 53 87.94 60.47 -28.48
C ARG A 53 88.69 59.93 -27.27
N TYR A 54 88.50 58.65 -26.99
CA TYR A 54 89.60 57.74 -26.71
C TYR A 54 89.16 56.29 -26.81
N ARG A 55 89.79 55.48 -27.60
CA ARG A 55 89.82 54.06 -27.64
C ARG A 55 91.19 53.64 -27.13
N PRO A 56 91.38 52.68 -26.32
CA PRO A 56 91.60 51.28 -26.48
C PRO A 56 91.35 50.45 -25.21
N PRO A 57 91.80 49.19 -25.14
CA PRO A 57 91.75 48.03 -26.00
C PRO A 57 90.92 46.81 -25.40
N GLU A 58 90.85 45.83 -26.18
CA GLU A 58 90.16 44.53 -25.94
C GLU A 58 90.52 43.88 -24.60
N ALA A 59 89.49 43.49 -23.84
CA ALA A 59 89.62 42.41 -22.91
C ALA A 59 88.35 41.49 -23.06
N ASN A 60 88.61 40.32 -23.52
CA ASN A 60 87.67 39.22 -23.56
C ASN A 60 87.01 39.00 -22.21
N LEU A 61 85.75 39.30 -22.06
CA LEU A 61 84.92 38.83 -20.96
C LEU A 61 83.67 38.16 -21.47
N ARG A 62 83.61 36.94 -21.17
CA ARG A 62 82.55 35.95 -21.44
C ARG A 62 81.19 36.63 -21.24
N SER A 63 80.37 36.52 -22.30
CA SER A 63 78.95 36.86 -22.26
C SER A 63 78.24 36.00 -21.16
N PRO A 64 77.55 36.68 -20.22
CA PRO A 64 76.67 35.87 -19.33
C PRO A 64 75.52 35.29 -20.13
N ALA A 65 75.38 33.99 -20.05
CA ALA A 65 74.31 33.26 -20.66
C ALA A 65 72.95 33.94 -20.41
N ARG A 66 72.35 34.38 -21.51
CA ARG A 66 71.03 34.95 -21.59
C ARG A 66 70.07 33.92 -21.03
N ARG A 67 69.71 34.04 -19.75
CA ARG A 67 68.60 33.26 -19.16
C ARG A 67 67.34 33.55 -19.99
N GLU A 68 66.99 32.66 -20.90
CA GLU A 68 65.70 32.67 -21.55
C GLU A 68 64.62 32.66 -20.47
N GLY A 69 64.05 33.79 -20.19
CA GLY A 69 62.88 33.91 -19.34
C GLY A 69 61.77 33.10 -19.97
N ARG A 70 61.47 31.92 -19.43
CA ARG A 70 60.30 31.17 -19.77
C ARG A 70 59.12 32.14 -19.85
N LYS A 71 58.68 32.48 -21.07
CA LYS A 71 57.48 33.27 -21.32
C LYS A 71 56.33 32.56 -20.66
N LYS A 72 55.86 33.04 -19.51
CA LYS A 72 54.64 32.52 -18.86
C LYS A 72 53.52 32.65 -19.89
N ARG A 73 53.07 31.50 -20.44
CA ARG A 73 51.95 31.45 -21.39
C ARG A 73 50.75 32.09 -20.73
N ARG A 74 50.32 33.26 -21.23
CA ARG A 74 49.10 33.93 -20.78
C ARG A 74 47.93 33.00 -21.05
N LEU A 75 47.33 32.42 -19.99
CA LEU A 75 46.16 31.58 -20.08
C LEU A 75 45.03 32.39 -20.72
N THR A 76 44.51 31.91 -21.83
CA THR A 76 43.35 32.53 -22.48
C THR A 76 42.16 32.56 -21.53
N ARG A 77 41.31 33.59 -21.62
CA ARG A 77 40.13 33.75 -20.75
C ARG A 77 39.24 32.49 -20.74
N ALA A 78 39.17 31.76 -21.85
CA ALA A 78 38.50 30.47 -21.98
C ALA A 78 39.12 29.37 -21.09
N ALA A 79 40.45 29.25 -21.07
CA ALA A 79 41.16 28.28 -20.24
C ALA A 79 40.96 28.53 -18.73
N VAL A 80 40.89 29.81 -18.33
CA VAL A 80 40.62 30.19 -16.93
C VAL A 80 39.18 29.83 -16.54
N ARG A 81 38.19 30.07 -17.43
CA ARG A 81 36.78 29.69 -17.20
C ARG A 81 36.67 28.17 -17.10
N ARG A 82 37.30 27.42 -17.97
CA ARG A 82 37.30 25.93 -17.93
C ARG A 82 37.93 25.39 -16.65
N ARG A 83 39.04 25.95 -16.20
CA ARG A 83 39.66 25.56 -14.92
C ARG A 83 38.77 25.87 -13.71
N ARG A 84 38.06 27.01 -13.71
CA ARG A 84 37.10 27.35 -12.65
C ARG A 84 35.90 26.42 -12.70
N ALA A 85 35.37 26.06 -13.87
CA ALA A 85 34.30 25.10 -14.04
C ALA A 85 34.73 23.71 -13.54
N ILE A 86 35.91 23.22 -13.95
CA ILE A 86 36.44 21.94 -13.47
C ILE A 86 36.59 21.93 -11.94
N ARG A 87 37.16 22.99 -11.35
CA ARG A 87 37.29 23.08 -9.88
C ARG A 87 35.92 23.07 -9.16
N ARG A 88 34.89 23.70 -9.72
CA ARG A 88 33.53 23.66 -9.17
C ARG A 88 32.93 22.25 -9.32
N LEU A 89 33.14 21.62 -10.45
CA LEU A 89 32.68 20.25 -10.71
C LEU A 89 33.36 19.24 -9.79
N THR A 90 34.70 19.37 -9.59
CA THR A 90 35.42 18.50 -8.65
C THR A 90 35.01 18.76 -7.19
N ALA A 91 34.76 20.00 -6.82
CA ALA A 91 34.27 20.33 -5.48
C ALA A 91 32.85 19.76 -5.25
N LEU A 92 31.97 19.85 -6.26
CA LEU A 92 30.62 19.24 -6.21
C LEU A 92 30.69 17.71 -6.13
N ALA A 93 31.54 17.09 -6.95
CA ALA A 93 31.74 15.65 -6.92
C ALA A 93 32.27 15.15 -5.56
N LEU A 94 33.20 15.91 -4.97
CA LEU A 94 33.74 15.61 -3.63
C LEU A 94 32.66 15.75 -2.55
N LEU A 95 31.84 16.81 -2.63
CA LEU A 95 30.70 17.00 -1.74
C LEU A 95 29.71 15.86 -1.83
N LEU A 96 29.33 15.46 -3.05
CA LEU A 96 28.43 14.30 -3.28
C LEU A 96 29.04 13.00 -2.76
N CYS A 97 30.34 12.81 -2.92
CA CYS A 97 31.04 11.64 -2.38
C CYS A 97 30.99 11.61 -0.85
N VAL A 98 31.23 12.75 -0.18
CA VAL A 98 31.13 12.84 1.29
C VAL A 98 29.71 12.58 1.77
N ILE A 99 28.71 13.15 1.10
CA ILE A 99 27.29 12.89 1.41
C ILE A 99 26.98 11.41 1.21
N GLY A 100 27.39 10.82 0.08
CA GLY A 100 27.18 9.40 -0.22
C GLY A 100 27.80 8.47 0.83
N VAL A 101 29.04 8.75 1.24
CA VAL A 101 29.71 8.00 2.32
C VAL A 101 28.98 8.20 3.65
N GLY A 102 28.54 9.42 3.95
CA GLY A 102 27.77 9.72 5.16
C GLY A 102 26.46 8.92 5.21
N VAL A 103 25.68 8.94 4.13
CA VAL A 103 24.44 8.16 4.00
C VAL A 103 24.70 6.66 4.11
N TYR A 104 25.74 6.16 3.42
CA TYR A 104 26.12 4.75 3.49
C TYR A 104 26.43 4.31 4.92
N LEU A 105 27.25 5.08 5.64
CA LEU A 105 27.58 4.77 7.03
C LEU A 105 26.36 4.85 7.96
N THR A 106 25.47 5.81 7.73
CA THR A 106 24.23 5.94 8.50
C THR A 106 23.33 4.71 8.28
N VAL A 107 23.13 4.31 7.03
CA VAL A 107 22.28 3.15 6.70
C VAL A 107 22.89 1.84 7.23
N THR A 108 24.20 1.68 7.16
CA THR A 108 24.84 0.43 7.59
C THR A 108 25.04 0.32 9.09
N MET A 109 25.13 1.44 9.81
CA MET A 109 25.38 1.41 11.26
C MET A 109 24.14 1.69 12.10
N LEU A 110 23.28 2.62 11.67
CA LEU A 110 22.12 3.03 12.46
C LEU A 110 20.94 2.08 12.28
N PHE A 111 20.80 1.49 11.08
CA PHE A 111 19.68 0.62 10.74
C PHE A 111 20.01 -0.88 10.90
N LYS A 112 20.75 -1.20 11.93
CA LYS A 112 20.96 -2.59 12.36
C LYS A 112 19.84 -3.01 13.31
N ILE A 113 19.34 -4.21 13.11
CA ILE A 113 18.30 -4.81 13.95
C ILE A 113 18.89 -5.11 15.33
N ASN A 114 18.35 -4.49 16.36
CA ASN A 114 18.72 -4.75 17.74
C ASN A 114 17.63 -5.51 18.49
N THR A 115 16.37 -5.27 18.15
CA THR A 115 15.22 -5.82 18.85
C THR A 115 14.29 -6.52 17.86
N LEU A 116 13.86 -7.72 18.23
CA LEU A 116 12.88 -8.52 17.51
C LEU A 116 11.74 -8.80 18.49
N GLU A 117 10.52 -8.45 18.12
CA GLU A 117 9.35 -8.55 19.01
C GLU A 117 8.17 -9.18 18.28
N VAL A 118 7.33 -9.89 19.03
CA VAL A 118 6.03 -10.36 18.56
C VAL A 118 4.96 -9.57 19.31
N ALA A 119 4.01 -9.01 18.58
CA ALA A 119 2.96 -8.17 19.15
C ALA A 119 1.57 -8.62 18.69
N VAL A 120 0.62 -8.59 19.59
CA VAL A 120 -0.82 -8.79 19.36
C VAL A 120 -1.50 -7.49 19.76
N ASP A 121 -2.28 -6.91 18.85
CA ASP A 121 -3.00 -5.64 19.05
C ASP A 121 -2.14 -4.47 19.56
N GLY A 122 -0.82 -4.53 19.25
CA GLY A 122 0.15 -3.50 19.63
C GLY A 122 0.87 -3.75 20.95
N GLU A 123 0.53 -4.79 21.69
CA GLU A 123 1.22 -5.21 22.93
C GLU A 123 2.19 -6.35 22.63
N VAL A 124 3.41 -6.26 23.19
CA VAL A 124 4.42 -7.31 23.06
C VAL A 124 4.03 -8.51 23.91
N VAL A 125 3.95 -9.67 23.28
CA VAL A 125 3.52 -10.92 23.92
C VAL A 125 4.62 -11.96 23.92
N GLN A 126 4.58 -12.89 24.88
CA GLN A 126 5.54 -14.01 25.00
C GLN A 126 5.05 -15.25 24.27
N GLU A 127 3.74 -15.37 24.07
CA GLU A 127 3.09 -16.51 23.45
C GLU A 127 1.83 -16.04 22.71
N VAL A 128 1.55 -16.62 21.55
CA VAL A 128 0.34 -16.36 20.76
C VAL A 128 -0.05 -17.63 19.99
N GLY A 129 -1.34 -18.00 20.03
CA GLY A 129 -1.86 -19.18 19.35
C GLY A 129 -1.20 -20.50 19.75
N GLY A 130 -0.68 -20.60 20.97
CA GLY A 130 0.05 -21.79 21.45
C GLY A 130 1.50 -21.87 21.00
N TYR A 131 2.01 -20.84 20.27
CA TYR A 131 3.42 -20.75 19.87
C TYR A 131 4.15 -19.73 20.70
N SER A 132 5.37 -20.05 21.11
CA SER A 132 6.21 -19.07 21.81
C SER A 132 6.73 -18.00 20.84
N SER A 133 6.86 -16.76 21.32
CA SER A 133 7.47 -15.69 20.54
C SER A 133 8.87 -16.04 20.05
N ALA A 134 9.63 -16.80 20.83
CA ALA A 134 10.96 -17.24 20.44
C ALA A 134 10.95 -18.17 19.22
N GLU A 135 9.97 -19.08 19.12
CA GLU A 135 9.78 -19.95 17.95
C GLU A 135 9.43 -19.15 16.70
N ILE A 136 8.50 -18.21 16.83
CA ILE A 136 8.08 -17.35 15.71
C ILE A 136 9.26 -16.52 15.20
N LEU A 137 10.03 -15.92 16.11
CA LEU A 137 11.22 -15.13 15.76
C LEU A 137 12.35 -15.99 15.17
N GLN A 138 12.52 -17.21 15.64
CA GLN A 138 13.47 -18.15 15.07
C GLN A 138 13.06 -18.53 13.63
N ALA A 139 11.79 -18.80 13.40
CA ALA A 139 11.26 -19.13 12.09
C ALA A 139 11.31 -17.95 11.11
N LEU A 140 11.19 -16.71 11.60
CA LEU A 140 11.37 -15.50 10.80
C LEU A 140 12.74 -15.49 10.08
N GLY A 141 13.77 -16.12 10.70
CA GLY A 141 15.10 -16.24 10.12
C GLY A 141 15.77 -14.89 9.85
N VAL A 142 15.48 -13.89 10.68
CA VAL A 142 16.13 -12.58 10.71
C VAL A 142 16.94 -12.50 12.00
N HIS A 143 18.21 -12.09 11.89
CA HIS A 143 19.11 -12.09 13.03
C HIS A 143 19.42 -10.68 13.51
N ALA A 144 19.74 -10.57 14.80
CA ALA A 144 20.26 -9.34 15.35
C ALA A 144 21.56 -8.93 14.61
N GLU A 145 21.81 -7.63 14.52
CA GLU A 145 22.90 -6.99 13.79
C GLU A 145 22.80 -7.01 12.25
N GLU A 146 21.83 -7.70 11.67
CA GLU A 146 21.53 -7.55 10.25
C GLU A 146 20.95 -6.16 9.94
N ASN A 147 21.03 -5.77 8.68
CA ASN A 147 20.42 -4.51 8.25
C ASN A 147 18.91 -4.68 8.12
N ILE A 148 18.13 -3.76 8.68
CA ILE A 148 16.67 -3.80 8.66
C ILE A 148 16.07 -3.82 7.22
N PHE A 149 16.87 -3.43 6.21
CA PHE A 149 16.48 -3.46 4.80
C PHE A 149 16.93 -4.72 4.05
N SER A 150 17.57 -5.68 4.72
CA SER A 150 18.15 -6.88 4.09
C SER A 150 17.12 -7.92 3.66
N PHE A 151 15.90 -7.86 4.16
CA PHE A 151 14.84 -8.85 3.91
C PHE A 151 13.56 -8.20 3.39
N ASP A 152 12.73 -8.99 2.73
CA ASP A 152 11.38 -8.57 2.34
C ASP A 152 10.36 -8.98 3.44
N PRO A 153 9.66 -8.01 4.06
CA PRO A 153 8.66 -8.31 5.09
C PRO A 153 7.50 -9.16 4.59
N ALA A 154 7.06 -8.96 3.34
CA ALA A 154 5.93 -9.70 2.78
C ALA A 154 6.29 -11.17 2.56
N GLU A 155 7.49 -11.45 2.02
CA GLU A 155 8.00 -12.81 1.86
C GLU A 155 8.11 -13.53 3.20
N LYS A 156 8.66 -12.85 4.22
CA LYS A 156 8.78 -13.40 5.56
C LYS A 156 7.43 -13.67 6.21
N ALA A 157 6.48 -12.76 6.08
CA ALA A 157 5.12 -12.96 6.58
C ALA A 157 4.45 -14.18 5.94
N ALA A 158 4.53 -14.31 4.61
CA ALA A 158 3.98 -15.47 3.89
C ALA A 158 4.64 -16.81 4.28
N ALA A 159 5.94 -16.80 4.61
CA ALA A 159 6.64 -17.98 5.10
C ALA A 159 6.16 -18.38 6.52
N LEU A 160 5.98 -17.40 7.40
CA LEU A 160 5.45 -17.64 8.75
C LEU A 160 4.02 -18.15 8.71
N GLU A 161 3.19 -17.62 7.81
CA GLU A 161 1.79 -18.01 7.67
C GLU A 161 1.60 -19.49 7.30
N LYS A 162 2.53 -20.03 6.50
CA LYS A 162 2.56 -21.45 6.17
C LYS A 162 3.06 -22.33 7.31
N GLN A 163 3.97 -21.81 8.13
CA GLN A 163 4.60 -22.56 9.20
C GLN A 163 3.76 -22.59 10.49
N PHE A 164 2.99 -21.53 10.74
CA PHE A 164 2.17 -21.37 11.95
C PHE A 164 0.67 -21.30 11.60
N PRO A 165 -0.01 -22.44 11.45
CA PRO A 165 -1.43 -22.47 11.05
C PRO A 165 -2.34 -21.75 12.05
N LEU A 166 -2.05 -21.79 13.35
CA LEU A 166 -2.86 -21.14 14.38
C LEU A 166 -2.60 -19.63 14.55
N LEU A 167 -1.89 -19.02 13.60
CA LEU A 167 -1.70 -17.57 13.57
C LEU A 167 -2.39 -16.96 12.36
N GLU A 168 -3.01 -15.80 12.54
CA GLU A 168 -3.66 -15.01 11.50
C GLU A 168 -3.11 -13.59 11.41
N ASN A 169 -3.34 -12.96 10.26
CA ASN A 169 -2.97 -11.56 10.01
C ASN A 169 -1.49 -11.28 10.26
N ILE A 170 -0.62 -12.23 9.91
CA ILE A 170 0.82 -12.08 10.14
C ILE A 170 1.35 -10.93 9.28
N ARG A 171 1.93 -9.93 9.94
CA ARG A 171 2.58 -8.79 9.31
C ARG A 171 3.95 -8.57 9.95
N VAL A 172 4.96 -8.52 9.12
CA VAL A 172 6.31 -8.17 9.56
C VAL A 172 6.50 -6.68 9.29
N GLU A 173 6.66 -5.90 10.34
CA GLU A 173 6.83 -4.45 10.26
C GLU A 173 8.22 -4.04 10.71
N ARG A 174 8.74 -2.99 10.08
CA ARG A 174 10.00 -2.37 10.46
C ARG A 174 9.71 -1.15 11.30
N ASP A 175 10.00 -1.21 12.58
CA ASP A 175 9.91 -0.05 13.47
C ASP A 175 11.30 0.60 13.57
N TYR A 176 11.44 1.71 12.87
CA TYR A 176 12.71 2.40 12.75
C TYR A 176 13.14 3.05 14.06
N PRO A 177 14.46 3.06 14.37
CA PRO A 177 15.56 2.74 13.45
C PRO A 177 16.01 1.28 13.43
N ASN A 178 15.68 0.44 14.44
CA ASN A 178 16.39 -0.80 14.74
C ASN A 178 15.52 -1.94 15.27
N THR A 179 14.20 -1.85 15.20
CA THR A 179 13.26 -2.87 15.68
C THR A 179 12.51 -3.51 14.53
N VAL A 180 12.32 -4.82 14.60
CA VAL A 180 11.41 -5.56 13.73
C VAL A 180 10.31 -6.15 14.58
N VAL A 181 9.07 -5.88 14.24
CA VAL A 181 7.89 -6.34 14.97
C VAL A 181 7.10 -7.29 14.08
N VAL A 182 6.85 -8.50 14.58
CA VAL A 182 5.90 -9.44 13.96
C VAL A 182 4.56 -9.22 14.63
N ARG A 183 3.62 -8.61 13.90
CA ARG A 183 2.23 -8.47 14.35
C ARG A 183 1.43 -9.66 13.89
N THR A 184 0.70 -10.27 14.79
CA THR A 184 -0.13 -11.44 14.50
C THR A 184 -1.22 -11.59 15.55
N ASN A 185 -2.27 -12.32 15.21
CA ASN A 185 -3.33 -12.69 16.12
C ASN A 185 -3.44 -14.21 16.19
N ALA A 186 -3.96 -14.73 17.31
CA ALA A 186 -4.30 -16.15 17.38
C ALA A 186 -5.50 -16.43 16.48
N ALA A 187 -5.37 -17.40 15.61
CA ALA A 187 -6.47 -17.89 14.79
C ALA A 187 -7.39 -18.75 15.65
N THR A 188 -8.67 -18.43 15.64
CA THR A 188 -9.71 -19.22 16.31
C THR A 188 -10.55 -19.94 15.29
N ALA A 189 -10.90 -21.20 15.55
CA ALA A 189 -11.79 -21.97 14.70
C ALA A 189 -13.22 -21.41 14.86
N VAL A 190 -13.82 -21.04 13.74
CA VAL A 190 -15.19 -20.50 13.66
C VAL A 190 -16.06 -21.37 12.78
N TYR A 191 -15.49 -21.94 11.74
CA TYR A 191 -16.21 -22.76 10.77
C TYR A 191 -15.67 -24.18 10.71
N ALA A 192 -16.52 -25.10 10.34
CA ALA A 192 -16.18 -26.49 10.02
C ALA A 192 -16.61 -26.83 8.61
N MET A 193 -15.81 -27.60 7.89
CA MET A 193 -16.13 -28.05 6.56
C MET A 193 -15.92 -29.57 6.45
N GLN A 194 -16.91 -30.27 5.95
CA GLN A 194 -16.80 -31.71 5.69
C GLN A 194 -16.06 -31.94 4.36
N THR A 195 -15.10 -32.83 4.37
CA THR A 195 -14.38 -33.29 3.18
C THR A 195 -14.34 -34.79 3.11
N SER A 196 -13.91 -35.35 1.98
CA SER A 196 -13.71 -36.80 1.81
C SER A 196 -12.77 -37.42 2.85
N GLY A 197 -11.87 -36.60 3.43
CA GLY A 197 -10.84 -37.03 4.39
C GLY A 197 -11.14 -36.70 5.85
N GLY A 198 -12.32 -36.20 6.19
CA GLY A 198 -12.72 -35.80 7.54
C GLY A 198 -13.25 -34.36 7.59
N TRP A 199 -13.18 -33.75 8.77
CA TRP A 199 -13.62 -32.40 9.00
C TRP A 199 -12.43 -31.44 9.04
N LEU A 200 -12.56 -30.30 8.39
CA LEU A 200 -11.61 -29.19 8.49
C LEU A 200 -12.16 -28.15 9.45
N SER A 201 -11.33 -27.68 10.36
CA SER A 201 -11.59 -26.50 11.16
C SER A 201 -10.99 -25.28 10.48
N LEU A 202 -11.80 -24.25 10.29
CA LEU A 202 -11.43 -23.03 9.58
C LEU A 202 -11.54 -21.80 10.49
N SER A 203 -10.64 -20.86 10.31
CA SER A 203 -10.71 -19.58 10.98
C SER A 203 -11.76 -18.65 10.36
N ALA A 204 -11.97 -17.48 10.99
CA ALA A 204 -12.82 -16.43 10.44
C ALA A 204 -12.35 -15.95 9.05
N GLY A 205 -11.04 -15.98 8.78
CA GLY A 205 -10.45 -15.68 7.47
C GLY A 205 -10.42 -16.85 6.49
N LEU A 206 -11.16 -17.94 6.74
CA LEU A 206 -11.19 -19.15 5.93
C LEU A 206 -9.83 -19.86 5.77
N LYS A 207 -8.94 -19.70 6.72
CA LYS A 207 -7.67 -20.42 6.80
C LYS A 207 -7.90 -21.80 7.45
N ILE A 208 -7.33 -22.84 6.89
CA ILE A 208 -7.42 -24.19 7.44
C ILE A 208 -6.51 -24.28 8.66
N LEU A 209 -7.10 -24.54 9.83
CA LEU A 209 -6.37 -24.61 11.10
C LEU A 209 -6.01 -26.04 11.44
N ASP A 210 -6.97 -26.94 11.34
CA ASP A 210 -6.80 -28.34 11.70
C ASP A 210 -7.68 -29.26 10.87
N LYS A 211 -7.39 -30.55 10.92
CA LYS A 211 -8.14 -31.61 10.26
C LYS A 211 -8.47 -32.71 11.25
N ASP A 212 -9.74 -32.84 11.57
CA ASP A 212 -10.27 -33.79 12.52
C ASP A 212 -11.07 -34.91 11.86
N SER A 213 -11.19 -36.04 12.53
CA SER A 213 -12.08 -37.14 12.11
C SER A 213 -13.51 -36.96 12.62
N ALA A 214 -13.73 -36.17 13.67
CA ALA A 214 -15.01 -35.89 14.27
C ALA A 214 -15.51 -34.49 13.87
N GLN A 215 -16.84 -34.36 13.77
CA GLN A 215 -17.44 -33.04 13.52
C GLN A 215 -17.25 -32.12 14.69
N PRO A 216 -16.61 -30.96 14.54
CA PRO A 216 -16.52 -29.95 15.57
C PRO A 216 -17.87 -29.21 15.72
N ASP A 217 -18.10 -28.65 16.91
CA ASP A 217 -19.29 -27.83 17.19
C ASP A 217 -19.08 -26.40 16.73
N LEU A 218 -19.07 -26.20 15.40
CA LEU A 218 -18.81 -24.96 14.70
C LEU A 218 -19.86 -24.77 13.60
N ILE A 219 -19.90 -23.57 13.00
CA ILE A 219 -20.76 -23.30 11.84
C ILE A 219 -20.29 -24.14 10.65
N ILE A 220 -21.17 -24.94 10.10
CA ILE A 220 -20.84 -25.86 8.99
C ILE A 220 -20.87 -25.10 7.67
N LEU A 221 -19.79 -25.18 6.91
CA LEU A 221 -19.70 -24.70 5.54
C LEU A 221 -19.80 -25.84 4.54
N CYS A 222 -20.69 -25.71 3.57
CA CYS A 222 -20.87 -26.68 2.48
C CYS A 222 -20.61 -25.97 1.14
N GLY A 223 -19.50 -26.28 0.50
CA GLY A 223 -19.06 -25.64 -0.74
C GLY A 223 -18.35 -26.57 -1.71
N GLY A 224 -18.47 -27.89 -1.48
CA GLY A 224 -17.78 -28.90 -2.27
C GLY A 224 -16.39 -29.25 -1.71
N GLU A 225 -15.60 -29.99 -2.47
CA GLU A 225 -14.27 -30.45 -2.04
C GLU A 225 -13.21 -29.38 -2.29
N PRO A 226 -12.40 -28.97 -1.30
CA PRO A 226 -11.34 -28.00 -1.47
C PRO A 226 -10.11 -28.60 -2.19
N VAL A 227 -9.33 -27.76 -2.86
CA VAL A 227 -8.08 -28.15 -3.55
C VAL A 227 -7.02 -28.66 -2.56
N SER A 228 -6.96 -28.06 -1.39
CA SER A 228 -6.00 -28.45 -0.34
C SER A 228 -6.72 -28.62 0.99
N THR A 229 -6.28 -29.61 1.76
CA THR A 229 -6.72 -29.84 3.15
C THR A 229 -5.58 -29.65 4.14
N THR A 230 -4.50 -28.99 3.73
CA THR A 230 -3.29 -28.82 4.55
C THR A 230 -3.48 -27.67 5.53
N PRO A 231 -3.27 -27.87 6.85
CA PRO A 231 -3.28 -26.79 7.82
C PRO A 231 -2.31 -25.66 7.45
N GLY A 232 -2.74 -24.41 7.65
CA GLY A 232 -1.97 -23.23 7.30
C GLY A 232 -2.22 -22.68 5.90
N THR A 233 -2.98 -23.38 5.04
CA THR A 233 -3.37 -22.88 3.71
C THR A 233 -4.73 -22.21 3.74
N GLN A 234 -4.97 -21.30 2.81
CA GLN A 234 -6.30 -20.71 2.59
C GLN A 234 -7.22 -21.74 1.93
N LEU A 235 -8.51 -21.62 2.22
CA LEU A 235 -9.53 -22.42 1.57
C LEU A 235 -9.62 -22.02 0.09
N GLU A 236 -9.40 -22.98 -0.80
CA GLU A 236 -9.46 -22.78 -2.24
C GLU A 236 -10.21 -23.96 -2.87
N PHE A 237 -10.99 -23.67 -3.91
CA PHE A 237 -11.69 -24.68 -4.69
C PHE A 237 -11.15 -24.72 -6.10
N GLU A 238 -11.24 -25.88 -6.75
CA GLU A 238 -10.88 -26.02 -8.14
C GLU A 238 -11.82 -25.15 -8.99
N THR A 239 -11.26 -24.23 -9.76
CA THR A 239 -12.04 -23.43 -10.70
C THR A 239 -12.43 -24.35 -11.84
N GLY A 240 -13.61 -24.98 -11.72
CA GLY A 240 -14.15 -25.82 -12.80
C GLY A 240 -14.28 -24.96 -14.06
N PRO A 241 -14.24 -25.60 -15.26
CA PRO A 241 -14.53 -24.89 -16.49
C PRO A 241 -15.95 -24.34 -16.37
N SER A 242 -16.04 -23.04 -16.19
CA SER A 242 -17.30 -22.29 -16.21
C SER A 242 -18.06 -22.79 -17.43
N SER A 243 -19.23 -23.40 -17.23
CA SER A 243 -20.17 -23.69 -18.32
C SER A 243 -20.54 -22.32 -18.93
N ALA A 244 -19.73 -21.92 -19.89
CA ALA A 244 -20.00 -20.77 -20.71
C ALA A 244 -21.25 -21.08 -21.51
N SER A 245 -22.39 -20.62 -21.05
CA SER A 245 -23.53 -20.41 -21.90
C SER A 245 -23.10 -19.43 -22.98
N SER A 246 -22.89 -20.00 -24.15
CA SER A 246 -22.68 -19.30 -25.39
C SER A 246 -23.85 -18.35 -25.64
N ASP A 247 -23.60 -17.06 -25.54
CA ASP A 247 -24.31 -16.10 -26.40
C ASP A 247 -23.36 -14.98 -26.80
N SER A 248 -23.31 -14.86 -28.10
CA SER A 248 -22.48 -13.98 -28.90
C SER A 248 -22.82 -12.52 -28.68
N ALA A 249 -21.81 -11.68 -28.52
CA ALA A 249 -21.73 -10.43 -29.29
C ALA A 249 -20.40 -9.71 -28.99
N ALA A 250 -19.65 -9.49 -30.03
CA ALA A 250 -18.44 -8.69 -30.05
C ALA A 250 -18.68 -7.26 -29.59
N SER A 251 -17.81 -6.75 -28.74
CA SER A 251 -17.41 -5.32 -28.74
C SER A 251 -16.06 -5.14 -28.07
N ASP A 252 -15.15 -4.74 -28.89
CA ASP A 252 -13.84 -4.26 -28.66
C ASP A 252 -13.80 -3.10 -27.65
N SER A 253 -13.05 -3.24 -26.57
CA SER A 253 -12.43 -2.09 -25.88
C SER A 253 -11.35 -2.57 -24.94
N THR A 254 -10.12 -2.35 -25.37
CA THR A 254 -8.86 -2.37 -24.63
C THR A 254 -8.96 -1.58 -23.32
N ALA A 255 -8.85 -2.30 -22.21
CA ALA A 255 -8.42 -1.76 -20.92
C ALA A 255 -7.59 -2.82 -20.21
N SER A 256 -6.29 -2.62 -20.18
CA SER A 256 -5.33 -3.40 -19.42
C SER A 256 -5.60 -3.16 -17.93
N SER A 257 -6.29 -4.09 -17.29
CA SER A 257 -6.26 -4.25 -15.84
C SER A 257 -5.37 -5.45 -15.57
N GLU A 258 -4.38 -5.31 -14.72
CA GLU A 258 -3.63 -6.43 -14.17
C GLU A 258 -4.64 -7.36 -13.49
N ALA A 259 -4.99 -8.43 -14.19
CA ALA A 259 -5.82 -9.49 -13.67
C ALA A 259 -4.94 -10.28 -12.69
N GLY A 260 -5.20 -10.14 -11.41
CA GLY A 260 -4.78 -11.11 -10.40
C GLY A 260 -5.23 -12.52 -10.80
N PRO A 261 -4.69 -13.58 -10.16
CA PRO A 261 -5.11 -14.95 -10.44
C PRO A 261 -6.65 -15.05 -10.30
N PRO A 262 -7.32 -15.83 -11.14
CA PRO A 262 -8.78 -15.95 -11.12
C PRO A 262 -9.23 -16.44 -9.74
N THR A 263 -9.82 -15.55 -8.97
CA THR A 263 -10.38 -15.86 -7.65
C THR A 263 -11.66 -16.67 -7.87
N ASP A 264 -11.83 -17.76 -7.13
CA ASP A 264 -13.03 -18.56 -7.19
C ASP A 264 -14.24 -17.73 -6.70
N LYS A 265 -15.27 -17.63 -7.53
CA LYS A 265 -16.48 -16.87 -7.22
C LYS A 265 -17.21 -17.39 -5.98
N ARG A 266 -17.05 -18.67 -5.63
CA ARG A 266 -17.63 -19.25 -4.42
C ARG A 266 -17.08 -18.62 -3.17
N ILE A 267 -15.74 -18.45 -3.09
CA ILE A 267 -15.08 -17.80 -1.95
C ILE A 267 -15.48 -16.33 -1.84
N GLU A 268 -15.54 -15.62 -2.96
CA GLU A 268 -15.96 -14.21 -2.98
C GLU A 268 -17.43 -14.08 -2.51
N SER A 269 -18.32 -14.95 -3.00
CA SER A 269 -19.72 -15.01 -2.58
C SER A 269 -19.85 -15.35 -1.11
N LEU A 270 -19.11 -16.36 -0.63
CA LEU A 270 -19.07 -16.72 0.79
C LEU A 270 -18.64 -15.56 1.67
N ASN A 271 -17.52 -14.92 1.37
CA ASN A 271 -17.02 -13.75 2.12
C ASN A 271 -18.05 -12.61 2.16
N THR A 272 -18.72 -12.36 1.03
CA THR A 272 -19.79 -11.35 0.96
C THR A 272 -20.95 -11.71 1.89
N LEU A 273 -21.39 -12.99 1.87
CA LEU A 273 -22.45 -13.45 2.74
C LEU A 273 -22.06 -13.41 4.22
N LEU A 274 -20.86 -13.87 4.58
CA LEU A 274 -20.38 -13.85 5.97
C LEU A 274 -20.31 -12.43 6.53
N THR A 275 -19.77 -11.49 5.77
CA THR A 275 -19.72 -10.07 6.17
C THR A 275 -21.12 -9.48 6.36
N ALA A 276 -22.06 -9.82 5.50
CA ALA A 276 -23.43 -9.34 5.60
C ALA A 276 -24.19 -9.99 6.76
N LEU A 277 -23.96 -11.28 7.03
CA LEU A 277 -24.55 -11.99 8.19
C LEU A 277 -24.04 -11.41 9.51
N ASP A 278 -22.75 -11.14 9.63
CA ASP A 278 -22.15 -10.51 10.81
C ASP A 278 -22.77 -9.12 11.06
N SER A 279 -22.92 -8.33 10.01
CA SER A 279 -23.54 -6.99 10.08
C SER A 279 -25.04 -7.03 10.41
N SER A 280 -25.74 -8.13 10.14
CA SER A 280 -27.19 -8.26 10.28
C SER A 280 -27.66 -8.77 11.64
N GLU A 281 -26.75 -9.13 12.56
CA GLU A 281 -27.03 -9.78 13.85
C GLU A 281 -27.62 -11.21 13.73
N LEU A 282 -27.74 -11.75 12.53
CA LEU A 282 -28.20 -13.12 12.30
C LEU A 282 -27.06 -14.14 12.40
N GLY A 283 -25.82 -13.70 12.22
CA GLY A 283 -24.66 -14.58 12.12
C GLY A 283 -24.45 -15.49 13.33
N ALA A 284 -24.75 -14.98 14.54
CA ALA A 284 -24.59 -15.76 15.78
C ALA A 284 -25.47 -17.02 15.86
N ASP A 285 -26.61 -17.02 15.19
CA ASP A 285 -27.58 -18.11 15.20
C ASP A 285 -27.54 -19.00 13.94
N VAL A 286 -26.62 -18.72 13.03
CA VAL A 286 -26.42 -19.55 11.82
C VAL A 286 -25.65 -20.80 12.19
N THR A 287 -26.16 -21.95 11.80
CA THR A 287 -25.54 -23.25 12.08
C THR A 287 -24.91 -23.91 10.85
N ARG A 288 -25.38 -23.57 9.64
CA ARG A 288 -24.88 -24.13 8.39
C ARG A 288 -25.03 -23.13 7.24
N ILE A 289 -24.10 -23.09 6.33
CA ILE A 289 -24.12 -22.27 5.12
C ILE A 289 -23.80 -23.13 3.91
N GLU A 290 -24.67 -23.04 2.89
CA GLU A 290 -24.49 -23.68 1.58
C GLU A 290 -24.02 -22.61 0.58
N PHE A 291 -22.90 -22.89 -0.06
CA PHE A 291 -22.28 -21.96 -1.03
C PHE A 291 -21.63 -22.68 -2.22
N GLU A 292 -21.94 -23.96 -2.43
CA GLU A 292 -21.39 -24.71 -3.56
C GLU A 292 -21.78 -24.07 -4.90
N ASP A 293 -23.04 -23.61 -5.01
CA ASP A 293 -23.51 -22.83 -6.15
C ASP A 293 -23.75 -21.36 -5.76
N PRO A 294 -23.00 -20.40 -6.29
CA PRO A 294 -23.22 -18.97 -6.03
C PRO A 294 -24.61 -18.45 -6.42
N GLU A 295 -25.34 -19.19 -7.27
CA GLU A 295 -26.70 -18.83 -7.65
C GLU A 295 -27.77 -19.43 -6.72
N GLN A 296 -27.37 -20.31 -5.82
CA GLN A 296 -28.29 -21.03 -4.89
C GLN A 296 -27.78 -20.95 -3.43
N MET A 297 -27.25 -19.81 -3.03
CA MET A 297 -26.80 -19.60 -1.67
C MET A 297 -27.92 -19.73 -0.66
N ALA A 298 -27.63 -20.40 0.46
CA ALA A 298 -28.61 -20.64 1.54
C ALA A 298 -27.90 -20.74 2.89
N PHE A 299 -28.66 -20.56 3.97
CA PHE A 299 -28.15 -20.83 5.32
C PHE A 299 -29.24 -21.44 6.21
N LEU A 300 -28.83 -22.16 7.24
CA LEU A 300 -29.69 -22.76 8.24
C LEU A 300 -29.62 -21.92 9.54
N TYR A 301 -30.78 -21.40 9.94
CA TYR A 301 -30.92 -20.58 11.13
C TYR A 301 -31.36 -21.43 12.32
N GLN A 302 -30.61 -21.43 13.41
CA GLN A 302 -30.86 -22.18 14.66
C GLN A 302 -31.14 -23.70 14.44
N GLY A 303 -30.61 -24.26 13.36
CA GLY A 303 -30.87 -25.67 12.99
C GLY A 303 -32.32 -25.98 12.59
N ARG A 304 -33.20 -24.97 12.45
CA ARG A 304 -34.65 -25.18 12.29
C ARG A 304 -35.29 -24.51 11.08
N ILE A 305 -34.71 -23.44 10.58
CA ILE A 305 -35.26 -22.73 9.42
C ILE A 305 -34.17 -22.61 8.36
N SER A 306 -34.39 -23.19 7.19
CA SER A 306 -33.55 -22.95 6.02
C SER A 306 -33.97 -21.67 5.31
N VAL A 307 -33.01 -20.77 5.09
CA VAL A 307 -33.20 -19.49 4.38
C VAL A 307 -32.54 -19.59 3.02
N LEU A 308 -33.36 -19.62 1.97
CA LEU A 308 -32.88 -19.65 0.59
C LEU A 308 -32.70 -18.23 0.07
N LEU A 309 -31.45 -17.82 -0.16
CA LEU A 309 -31.12 -16.51 -0.70
C LEU A 309 -31.07 -16.49 -2.22
N GLY A 310 -30.77 -17.65 -2.84
CA GLY A 310 -30.44 -17.69 -4.26
C GLY A 310 -29.18 -16.88 -4.56
N THR A 311 -29.21 -16.03 -5.56
CA THR A 311 -28.11 -15.10 -5.83
C THR A 311 -27.96 -14.04 -4.72
N LEU A 312 -26.77 -13.52 -4.52
CA LEU A 312 -26.51 -12.48 -3.53
C LEU A 312 -26.92 -11.05 -3.98
N ASN A 313 -27.66 -10.95 -5.08
CA ASN A 313 -28.20 -9.66 -5.51
C ASN A 313 -29.12 -9.09 -4.43
N GLU A 314 -28.93 -7.79 -4.09
CA GLU A 314 -29.71 -7.11 -3.05
C GLU A 314 -29.71 -7.82 -1.69
N LEU A 315 -28.56 -8.39 -1.32
CA LEU A 315 -28.38 -9.21 -0.11
C LEU A 315 -28.88 -8.47 1.15
N ASP A 316 -28.56 -7.20 1.30
CA ASP A 316 -28.99 -6.37 2.46
C ASP A 316 -30.52 -6.31 2.60
N TYR A 317 -31.22 -6.26 1.49
CA TYR A 317 -32.67 -6.28 1.50
C TYR A 317 -33.21 -7.65 1.93
N LYS A 318 -32.65 -8.74 1.39
CA LYS A 318 -33.04 -10.11 1.73
C LYS A 318 -32.74 -10.41 3.20
N LEU A 319 -31.58 -10.02 3.72
CA LEU A 319 -31.22 -10.21 5.13
C LEU A 319 -32.08 -9.39 6.08
N ARG A 320 -32.42 -8.15 5.74
CA ARG A 320 -33.39 -7.37 6.57
C ARG A 320 -34.75 -8.04 6.62
N LEU A 321 -35.21 -8.60 5.52
CA LEU A 321 -36.48 -9.32 5.50
C LEU A 321 -36.37 -10.65 6.27
N ALA A 322 -35.26 -11.40 6.12
CA ALA A 322 -34.97 -12.57 6.93
C ALA A 322 -34.99 -12.25 8.42
N LYS A 323 -34.28 -11.19 8.82
CA LYS A 323 -34.25 -10.70 10.20
C LYS A 323 -35.67 -10.43 10.73
N TYR A 324 -36.48 -9.67 9.98
CA TYR A 324 -37.85 -9.34 10.35
C TYR A 324 -38.71 -10.61 10.58
N VAL A 325 -38.57 -11.63 9.71
CA VAL A 325 -39.34 -12.87 9.82
C VAL A 325 -38.83 -13.77 10.94
N LEU A 326 -37.51 -13.94 11.07
CA LEU A 326 -36.86 -14.86 11.99
C LEU A 326 -36.91 -14.37 13.45
N LEU A 327 -36.65 -13.10 13.69
CA LEU A 327 -36.67 -12.51 15.03
C LEU A 327 -38.09 -12.22 15.52
N ASN A 328 -39.08 -12.18 14.60
CA ASN A 328 -40.50 -12.01 14.94
C ASN A 328 -40.80 -10.84 15.88
N GLU A 329 -40.12 -9.72 15.68
CA GLU A 329 -40.23 -8.54 16.56
C GLU A 329 -41.67 -8.01 16.67
N ASP A 330 -42.45 -8.09 15.59
CA ASP A 330 -43.86 -7.62 15.53
C ASP A 330 -44.89 -8.71 15.80
N GLY A 331 -44.48 -9.93 16.16
CA GLY A 331 -45.37 -11.07 16.36
C GLY A 331 -46.05 -11.63 15.07
N LYS A 332 -45.53 -11.23 13.90
CA LYS A 332 -46.03 -11.68 12.58
C LYS A 332 -45.05 -12.59 11.82
N GLY A 333 -43.90 -12.85 12.41
CA GLY A 333 -42.84 -13.71 11.87
C GLY A 333 -42.98 -15.15 12.36
N CYS A 334 -41.88 -15.89 12.31
CA CYS A 334 -41.79 -17.26 12.74
C CYS A 334 -41.82 -17.37 14.27
N SER A 335 -42.57 -18.33 14.79
CA SER A 335 -42.54 -18.72 16.21
C SER A 335 -41.18 -19.39 16.54
N PRO A 336 -40.71 -19.34 17.79
CA PRO A 336 -39.50 -20.06 18.21
C PRO A 336 -39.51 -21.56 17.97
N THR A 337 -40.69 -22.15 17.85
CA THR A 337 -40.88 -23.59 17.58
C THR A 337 -41.13 -23.94 16.11
N ASP A 338 -41.26 -22.93 15.25
CA ASP A 338 -41.53 -23.19 13.82
C ASP A 338 -40.28 -23.76 13.15
N THR A 339 -40.51 -24.75 12.32
CA THR A 339 -39.51 -25.35 11.42
C THR A 339 -39.96 -25.20 9.98
N GLY A 340 -39.04 -25.05 9.08
CA GLY A 340 -39.39 -24.93 7.66
C GLY A 340 -38.36 -24.19 6.81
N MET A 341 -38.86 -23.68 5.71
CA MET A 341 -38.07 -23.04 4.68
C MET A 341 -38.58 -21.63 4.37
N LEU A 342 -37.73 -20.67 4.44
CA LEU A 342 -37.97 -19.27 4.05
C LEU A 342 -37.31 -19.00 2.70
N ASP A 343 -38.13 -18.88 1.65
CA ASP A 343 -37.64 -18.61 0.30
C ASP A 343 -37.62 -17.12 -0.02
N LEU A 344 -36.42 -16.61 -0.18
CA LEU A 344 -36.12 -15.22 -0.55
C LEU A 344 -35.44 -15.12 -1.91
N SER A 345 -35.24 -16.23 -2.62
CA SER A 345 -34.44 -16.32 -3.85
C SER A 345 -34.95 -15.41 -4.98
N HIS A 346 -36.28 -15.20 -5.06
CA HIS A 346 -36.90 -14.41 -6.12
C HIS A 346 -37.16 -12.96 -5.72
N LEU A 347 -36.70 -12.51 -4.56
CA LEU A 347 -37.00 -11.19 -4.04
C LEU A 347 -35.97 -10.15 -4.50
N SER A 348 -36.50 -8.98 -4.85
CA SER A 348 -35.73 -7.78 -5.05
C SER A 348 -36.53 -6.58 -4.55
N ALA A 349 -35.87 -5.50 -4.19
CA ALA A 349 -36.52 -4.27 -3.68
C ALA A 349 -37.54 -3.69 -4.68
N SER A 350 -37.35 -3.94 -5.98
CA SER A 350 -38.24 -3.52 -7.06
C SER A 350 -39.37 -4.53 -7.37
N SER A 351 -39.31 -5.72 -6.77
CA SER A 351 -40.28 -6.79 -7.05
C SER A 351 -41.53 -6.64 -6.17
N SER A 352 -42.70 -6.87 -6.77
CA SER A 352 -43.96 -7.00 -6.02
C SER A 352 -44.16 -8.40 -5.42
N ARG A 353 -43.19 -9.29 -5.61
CA ARG A 353 -43.25 -10.65 -5.09
C ARG A 353 -43.10 -10.65 -3.58
N LYS A 354 -43.85 -11.54 -2.91
CA LYS A 354 -43.82 -11.73 -1.47
C LYS A 354 -42.89 -12.90 -1.15
N PHE A 355 -42.26 -12.86 0.04
CA PHE A 355 -41.55 -14.00 0.56
C PHE A 355 -42.50 -15.17 0.78
N ARG A 356 -41.98 -16.38 0.75
CA ARG A 356 -42.71 -17.61 1.01
C ARG A 356 -42.09 -18.32 2.19
N PHE A 357 -42.88 -18.59 3.20
CA PHE A 357 -42.52 -19.50 4.28
C PHE A 357 -43.32 -20.81 4.12
N ALA A 358 -42.61 -21.92 4.06
CA ALA A 358 -43.19 -23.26 3.99
C ALA A 358 -42.86 -24.02 5.28
N HIS A 359 -43.87 -24.36 6.04
CA HIS A 359 -43.68 -25.20 7.24
C HIS A 359 -43.29 -26.63 6.82
N GLY A 360 -42.34 -27.22 7.54
CA GLY A 360 -41.86 -28.57 7.27
C GLY A 360 -40.47 -28.81 7.85
N GLU A 361 -39.79 -29.83 7.37
CA GLU A 361 -38.38 -30.03 7.66
C GLU A 361 -37.53 -29.02 6.91
N PRO A 362 -36.50 -28.41 7.54
CA PRO A 362 -35.60 -27.53 6.86
C PRO A 362 -34.77 -28.30 5.83
N THR A 363 -34.88 -27.92 4.58
CA THR A 363 -34.08 -28.47 3.48
C THR A 363 -33.20 -27.41 2.89
N LEU A 364 -31.95 -27.76 2.61
CA LEU A 364 -30.97 -26.90 1.93
C LEU A 364 -30.74 -27.49 0.52
N PRO A 365 -30.37 -26.65 -0.46
CA PRO A 365 -30.13 -27.05 -1.83
C PRO A 365 -28.98 -28.04 -1.98
#